data_fa4fd30ea030232891536688544ede04
#
_entry.id   fa4fd30ea030232891536688544ede04
#
_cell.length_a   1.000
_cell.length_b   1.000
_cell.length_c   1.000
_cell.angle_alpha   90.00
_cell.angle_beta   90.00
_cell.angle_gamma   90.00
#
_symmetry.space_group_name_H-M   'P 1'
#
loop_
_entity.id
_entity.type
_entity.pdbx_description
1 polymer ?
#
loop_
_entity_poly.entity_id
_entity_poly.type
_entity_poly.pdbx_seq_one_letter_code
_entity_poly.pdbx_strand_id
1 'polypeptide(L)'
;NAMSSCNSPLHLLEGKVLHDSIIFSGCETDVMVGTTLVTMYSRCGSLHDASKVFDNIRNSNVVSWTAMIAAYARYGQDTEAFQYFDRMKQEAVIPNRVTFLCFLESCFRERSLEKGKQLHSSSIAMKLDSDVNLLTAFLNMYDRCGSLEHVKHIFVTSPNPDVVLWNALISGYADNGYGKEALLCLEKMEKEGISLSAVTILCGLTACGRINDEVKGQRLHSEVIMQGLEKDLPICNSLVDMYAKCGWLDTSQVVFDKISNRDVVSWNVLISGYVEQELAKEGISLFEEMKQEGISPDNVTFLCCLKACALLGSTENGQEMHSKIISMGLETQHLICNTLVDMYIKCGLLQVAEQVFDQLPSQDVVLWNVLITGYVEHGYGEEALQSFGMMQASMVSPTSITFVCTLKACSSMEALMQGREIHMAIVKKGLEKELLVGSTLVHMYATCADFEGAQALLVMLPSRTVISWNALIAGYAKHGHGD
;
A
#
# COMPACT_ATOMS: atom_id res chain seq x y z
N ASN A 1 -31.39 -19.14 19.52
CA ASN A 1 -30.56 -20.02 18.68
C ASN A 1 -30.94 -19.99 17.19
N ALA A 2 -32.23 -19.86 16.82
CA ALA A 2 -32.64 -19.78 15.40
C ALA A 2 -32.15 -18.51 14.69
N MET A 3 -32.12 -17.35 15.33
CA MET A 3 -31.59 -16.11 14.77
C MET A 3 -30.06 -16.14 14.58
N SER A 4 -29.34 -16.93 15.37
CA SER A 4 -27.90 -17.06 15.27
C SER A 4 -27.44 -17.91 14.06
N SER A 5 -28.34 -18.69 13.46
CA SER A 5 -28.07 -19.48 12.24
C SER A 5 -28.23 -18.68 10.94
N CYS A 6 -28.92 -17.54 10.97
CA CYS A 6 -29.06 -16.63 9.85
C CYS A 6 -27.79 -15.76 9.69
N ASN A 7 -26.77 -16.26 8.98
CA ASN A 7 -25.43 -15.65 8.94
C ASN A 7 -25.01 -15.17 7.56
N SER A 8 -25.89 -15.21 6.57
CA SER A 8 -25.56 -14.82 5.19
C SER A 8 -26.75 -14.12 4.53
N PRO A 9 -26.54 -13.36 3.45
CA PRO A 9 -27.62 -12.73 2.67
C PRO A 9 -28.68 -13.70 2.20
N LEU A 10 -28.35 -14.97 2.01
CA LEU A 10 -29.30 -16.04 1.60
C LEU A 10 -30.36 -16.33 2.66
N HIS A 11 -30.09 -16.08 3.95
CA HIS A 11 -31.02 -16.33 5.06
C HIS A 11 -31.87 -15.10 5.43
N LEU A 12 -31.85 -14.03 4.63
CA LEU A 12 -32.58 -12.79 4.94
C LEU A 12 -34.08 -13.03 5.01
N LEU A 13 -34.64 -13.88 4.12
CA LEU A 13 -36.07 -14.22 4.12
C LEU A 13 -36.45 -14.98 5.40
N GLU A 14 -35.66 -15.95 5.81
CA GLU A 14 -35.90 -16.69 7.06
C GLU A 14 -35.85 -15.76 8.27
N GLY A 15 -34.85 -14.84 8.26
CA GLY A 15 -34.73 -13.81 9.28
C GLY A 15 -35.94 -12.90 9.38
N LYS A 16 -36.56 -12.51 8.26
CA LYS A 16 -37.77 -11.70 8.25
C LYS A 16 -38.99 -12.47 8.82
N VAL A 17 -39.15 -13.73 8.48
CA VAL A 17 -40.19 -14.58 9.06
C VAL A 17 -40.08 -14.73 10.56
N LEU A 18 -38.82 -14.89 11.07
CA LEU A 18 -38.58 -14.92 12.49
C LEU A 18 -38.88 -13.56 13.15
N HIS A 19 -38.56 -12.46 12.50
CA HIS A 19 -38.86 -11.11 12.99
C HIS A 19 -40.36 -10.88 13.08
N ASP A 20 -41.14 -11.24 12.05
CA ASP A 20 -42.59 -11.13 12.06
C ASP A 20 -43.22 -11.94 13.20
N SER A 21 -42.71 -13.12 13.48
CA SER A 21 -43.13 -13.94 14.62
C SER A 21 -42.84 -13.26 15.98
N ILE A 22 -41.72 -12.52 16.09
CA ILE A 22 -41.34 -11.76 17.29
C ILE A 22 -42.25 -10.54 17.45
N ILE A 23 -42.59 -9.83 16.37
CA ILE A 23 -43.56 -8.74 16.37
C ILE A 23 -44.91 -9.24 16.88
N PHE A 24 -45.36 -10.35 16.34
CA PHE A 24 -46.66 -10.97 16.74
C PHE A 24 -46.68 -11.35 18.22
N SER A 25 -45.51 -11.73 18.77
CA SER A 25 -45.36 -12.04 20.24
C SER A 25 -45.21 -10.80 21.14
N GLY A 26 -45.13 -9.60 20.54
CA GLY A 26 -44.93 -8.34 21.29
C GLY A 26 -43.57 -8.17 21.93
N CYS A 27 -42.57 -8.98 21.56
CA CYS A 27 -41.22 -8.98 22.15
C CYS A 27 -40.23 -8.10 21.38
N GLU A 28 -40.62 -7.36 20.36
CA GLU A 28 -39.74 -6.55 19.48
C GLU A 28 -39.01 -5.42 20.21
N THR A 29 -39.61 -4.88 21.29
CA THR A 29 -39.05 -3.77 22.07
C THR A 29 -38.10 -4.22 23.17
N ASP A 30 -37.94 -5.53 23.37
CA ASP A 30 -36.99 -6.08 24.33
C ASP A 30 -35.55 -5.89 23.82
N VAL A 31 -34.66 -5.40 24.73
CA VAL A 31 -33.26 -5.05 24.37
C VAL A 31 -32.47 -6.27 23.88
N MET A 32 -32.65 -7.45 24.48
CA MET A 32 -31.91 -8.65 24.08
C MET A 32 -32.38 -9.18 22.73
N VAL A 33 -33.70 -9.22 22.54
CA VAL A 33 -34.32 -9.66 21.29
C VAL A 33 -33.97 -8.69 20.15
N GLY A 34 -34.17 -7.39 20.39
CA GLY A 34 -33.84 -6.34 19.42
C GLY A 34 -32.36 -6.33 19.04
N THR A 35 -31.43 -6.45 20.00
CA THR A 35 -29.99 -6.54 19.72
C THR A 35 -29.63 -7.77 18.89
N THR A 36 -30.31 -8.90 19.13
CA THR A 36 -30.10 -10.12 18.33
C THR A 36 -30.63 -9.97 16.93
N LEU A 37 -31.78 -9.30 16.73
CA LEU A 37 -32.33 -8.97 15.42
C LEU A 37 -31.43 -8.00 14.66
N VAL A 38 -30.92 -6.94 15.31
CA VAL A 38 -29.94 -6.02 14.72
C VAL A 38 -28.71 -6.80 14.22
N THR A 39 -28.18 -7.71 15.05
CA THR A 39 -27.03 -8.53 14.67
C THR A 39 -27.34 -9.46 13.49
N MET A 40 -28.53 -10.08 13.46
CA MET A 40 -28.99 -10.94 12.40
C MET A 40 -29.13 -10.17 11.07
N TYR A 41 -29.84 -9.04 11.07
CA TYR A 41 -29.99 -8.21 9.87
C TYR A 41 -28.66 -7.67 9.36
N SER A 42 -27.76 -7.27 10.30
CA SER A 42 -26.40 -6.86 9.95
C SER A 42 -25.62 -7.98 9.24
N ARG A 43 -25.68 -9.21 9.72
CA ARG A 43 -25.01 -10.35 9.08
C ARG A 43 -25.62 -10.71 7.73
N CYS A 44 -26.91 -10.48 7.56
CA CYS A 44 -27.61 -10.67 6.29
C CYS A 44 -27.44 -9.51 5.30
N GLY A 45 -26.70 -8.44 5.67
CA GLY A 45 -26.45 -7.28 4.80
C GLY A 45 -27.59 -6.26 4.72
N SER A 46 -28.64 -6.39 5.53
CA SER A 46 -29.77 -5.46 5.54
C SER A 46 -29.65 -4.42 6.65
N LEU A 47 -28.78 -3.40 6.45
CA LEU A 47 -28.56 -2.35 7.44
C LEU A 47 -29.79 -1.48 7.67
N HIS A 48 -30.63 -1.29 6.65
CA HIS A 48 -31.87 -0.54 6.77
C HIS A 48 -32.88 -1.23 7.73
N ASP A 49 -33.04 -2.55 7.63
CA ASP A 49 -33.92 -3.30 8.53
C ASP A 49 -33.30 -3.35 9.95
N ALA A 50 -31.96 -3.45 10.05
CA ALA A 50 -31.25 -3.36 11.33
C ALA A 50 -31.50 -2.02 12.05
N SER A 51 -31.44 -0.89 11.32
CA SER A 51 -31.71 0.45 11.84
C SER A 51 -33.13 0.59 12.34
N LYS A 52 -34.14 0.14 11.58
CA LYS A 52 -35.54 0.15 12.00
C LYS A 52 -35.76 -0.61 13.31
N VAL A 53 -35.18 -1.82 13.41
CA VAL A 53 -35.28 -2.61 14.63
C VAL A 53 -34.62 -1.89 15.79
N PHE A 54 -33.44 -1.29 15.59
CA PHE A 54 -32.71 -0.56 16.62
C PHE A 54 -33.52 0.63 17.16
N ASP A 55 -34.17 1.40 16.29
CA ASP A 55 -34.98 2.56 16.69
C ASP A 55 -36.24 2.18 17.49
N ASN A 56 -36.70 0.91 17.38
CA ASN A 56 -37.81 0.37 18.17
C ASN A 56 -37.39 -0.16 19.54
N ILE A 57 -36.09 -0.33 19.82
CA ILE A 57 -35.60 -0.83 21.10
C ILE A 57 -35.84 0.23 22.19
N ARG A 58 -36.59 -0.13 23.22
CA ARG A 58 -36.76 0.72 24.42
C ARG A 58 -35.53 0.59 25.30
N ASN A 59 -34.94 1.72 25.73
CA ASN A 59 -33.76 1.77 26.60
C ASN A 59 -32.56 1.01 26.04
N SER A 60 -32.10 1.41 24.85
CA SER A 60 -30.92 0.85 24.22
C SER A 60 -29.70 0.91 25.13
N ASN A 61 -29.00 -0.21 25.27
CA ASN A 61 -27.81 -0.33 26.11
C ASN A 61 -26.51 -0.32 25.24
N VAL A 62 -25.35 -0.35 25.91
CA VAL A 62 -24.03 -0.33 25.22
C VAL A 62 -23.88 -1.46 24.18
N VAL A 63 -24.55 -2.62 24.40
CA VAL A 63 -24.44 -3.77 23.50
C VAL A 63 -25.23 -3.53 22.21
N SER A 64 -26.47 -3.00 22.32
CA SER A 64 -27.30 -2.67 21.16
C SER A 64 -26.67 -1.55 20.31
N TRP A 65 -26.14 -0.50 20.94
CA TRP A 65 -25.41 0.57 20.27
C TRP A 65 -24.16 0.03 19.57
N THR A 66 -23.34 -0.77 20.25
CA THR A 66 -22.13 -1.36 19.65
C THR A 66 -22.48 -2.27 18.49
N ALA A 67 -23.58 -3.02 18.55
CA ALA A 67 -24.03 -3.87 17.45
C ALA A 67 -24.37 -3.06 16.20
N MET A 68 -25.05 -1.91 16.33
CA MET A 68 -25.34 -1.01 15.20
C MET A 68 -24.06 -0.38 14.63
N ILE A 69 -23.21 0.15 15.50
CA ILE A 69 -21.94 0.74 15.08
C ILE A 69 -21.08 -0.29 14.33
N ALA A 70 -20.94 -1.51 14.88
CA ALA A 70 -20.21 -2.60 14.23
C ALA A 70 -20.84 -3.02 12.89
N ALA A 71 -22.17 -2.96 12.79
CA ALA A 71 -22.89 -3.24 11.55
C ALA A 71 -22.47 -2.27 10.43
N TYR A 72 -22.59 -0.97 10.67
CA TYR A 72 -22.22 0.06 9.68
C TYR A 72 -20.73 0.04 9.36
N ALA A 73 -19.88 -0.07 10.39
CA ALA A 73 -18.43 -0.16 10.22
C ALA A 73 -18.00 -1.35 9.35
N ARG A 74 -18.64 -2.53 9.53
CA ARG A 74 -18.33 -3.73 8.71
C ARG A 74 -18.63 -3.54 7.23
N TYR A 75 -19.67 -2.79 6.88
CA TYR A 75 -20.07 -2.54 5.50
C TYR A 75 -19.46 -1.27 4.89
N GLY A 76 -18.49 -0.62 5.58
CA GLY A 76 -17.81 0.56 5.07
C GLY A 76 -18.67 1.83 5.06
N GLN A 77 -19.78 1.83 5.80
CA GLN A 77 -20.63 3.01 5.98
C GLN A 77 -20.19 3.77 7.25
N ASP A 78 -19.00 4.32 7.18
CA ASP A 78 -18.31 4.85 8.35
C ASP A 78 -18.93 6.16 8.84
N THR A 79 -19.51 6.95 7.94
CA THR A 79 -20.21 8.19 8.28
C THR A 79 -21.42 7.91 9.18
N GLU A 80 -22.21 6.92 8.83
CA GLU A 80 -23.36 6.47 9.60
C GLU A 80 -22.92 5.86 10.93
N ALA A 81 -21.85 5.06 10.92
CA ALA A 81 -21.29 4.51 12.15
C ALA A 81 -20.89 5.62 13.14
N PHE A 82 -20.25 6.71 12.67
CA PHE A 82 -19.93 7.88 13.51
C PHE A 82 -21.17 8.60 14.00
N GLN A 83 -22.22 8.74 13.19
CA GLN A 83 -23.50 9.32 13.63
C GLN A 83 -24.11 8.52 14.77
N TYR A 84 -24.10 7.18 14.69
CA TYR A 84 -24.56 6.31 15.79
C TYR A 84 -23.69 6.44 17.05
N PHE A 85 -22.40 6.60 16.92
CA PHE A 85 -21.50 6.81 18.05
C PHE A 85 -21.75 8.16 18.74
N ASP A 86 -21.98 9.22 17.98
CA ASP A 86 -22.30 10.53 18.57
C ASP A 86 -23.70 10.54 19.21
N ARG A 87 -24.68 9.86 18.59
CA ARG A 87 -26.02 9.65 19.18
C ARG A 87 -25.93 8.85 20.48
N MET A 88 -25.10 7.79 20.53
CA MET A 88 -24.85 7.00 21.74
C MET A 88 -24.36 7.89 22.91
N LYS A 89 -23.43 8.83 22.63
CA LYS A 89 -22.95 9.80 23.62
C LYS A 89 -24.03 10.79 24.05
N GLN A 90 -24.84 11.28 23.11
CA GLN A 90 -25.97 12.22 23.39
C GLN A 90 -27.01 11.56 24.28
N GLU A 91 -27.26 10.26 24.12
CA GLU A 91 -28.16 9.47 24.98
C GLU A 91 -27.50 9.03 26.30
N ALA A 92 -26.30 9.58 26.62
CA ALA A 92 -25.51 9.30 27.82
C ALA A 92 -25.15 7.81 28.04
N VAL A 93 -25.12 7.02 26.96
CA VAL A 93 -24.64 5.64 27.02
C VAL A 93 -23.12 5.66 26.78
N ILE A 94 -22.38 5.18 27.78
CA ILE A 94 -20.92 5.20 27.79
C ILE A 94 -20.37 4.13 26.86
N PRO A 95 -19.62 4.51 25.77
CA PRO A 95 -18.93 3.54 24.93
C PRO A 95 -17.92 2.70 25.73
N ASN A 96 -17.81 1.43 25.39
CA ASN A 96 -16.85 0.53 26.00
C ASN A 96 -15.71 0.18 25.03
N ARG A 97 -14.74 -0.63 25.48
CA ARG A 97 -13.62 -1.10 24.67
C ARG A 97 -14.06 -1.68 23.32
N VAL A 98 -15.12 -2.50 23.31
CA VAL A 98 -15.59 -3.17 22.09
C VAL A 98 -16.12 -2.14 21.08
N THR A 99 -16.80 -1.10 21.55
CA THR A 99 -17.29 0.00 20.71
C THR A 99 -16.11 0.68 19.99
N PHE A 100 -15.03 0.99 20.70
CA PHE A 100 -13.83 1.60 20.08
C PHE A 100 -13.13 0.67 19.09
N LEU A 101 -13.00 -0.62 19.43
CA LEU A 101 -12.36 -1.59 18.53
C LEU A 101 -13.11 -1.73 17.20
N CYS A 102 -14.45 -1.76 17.23
CA CYS A 102 -15.25 -1.79 16.02
C CYS A 102 -15.02 -0.57 15.11
N PHE A 103 -14.85 0.61 15.72
CA PHE A 103 -14.55 1.82 14.98
C PHE A 103 -13.13 1.87 14.41
N LEU A 104 -12.17 1.43 15.19
CA LEU A 104 -10.78 1.43 14.73
C LEU A 104 -10.60 0.56 13.51
N GLU A 105 -11.33 -0.55 13.38
CA GLU A 105 -11.35 -1.39 12.18
C GLU A 105 -11.82 -0.62 10.94
N SER A 106 -12.79 0.28 11.11
CA SER A 106 -13.25 1.20 10.05
C SER A 106 -12.18 2.23 9.67
N CYS A 107 -11.55 2.87 10.67
CA CYS A 107 -10.47 3.83 10.43
C CYS A 107 -9.26 3.21 9.71
N PHE A 108 -9.00 1.90 9.89
CA PHE A 108 -7.98 1.17 9.14
C PHE A 108 -8.22 1.18 7.64
N ARG A 109 -9.47 0.98 7.21
CA ARG A 109 -9.82 0.91 5.78
C ARG A 109 -9.70 2.26 5.11
N GLU A 110 -10.21 3.32 5.75
CA GLU A 110 -10.20 4.67 5.21
C GLU A 110 -8.87 5.41 5.36
N ARG A 111 -7.94 4.90 6.17
CA ARG A 111 -6.70 5.60 6.57
C ARG A 111 -6.98 7.02 7.11
N SER A 112 -8.07 7.18 7.84
CA SER A 112 -8.52 8.48 8.34
C SER A 112 -7.87 8.84 9.68
N LEU A 113 -6.76 9.57 9.63
CA LEU A 113 -6.00 10.01 10.81
C LEU A 113 -6.85 10.89 11.76
N GLU A 114 -7.65 11.80 11.22
CA GLU A 114 -8.45 12.74 12.03
C GLU A 114 -9.54 12.02 12.84
N LYS A 115 -10.25 11.06 12.22
CA LYS A 115 -11.22 10.21 12.91
C LYS A 115 -10.54 9.38 14.00
N GLY A 116 -9.38 8.82 13.71
CA GLY A 116 -8.57 8.08 14.67
C GLY A 116 -8.17 8.91 15.89
N LYS A 117 -7.74 10.16 15.70
CA LYS A 117 -7.41 11.11 16.79
C LYS A 117 -8.62 11.42 17.67
N GLN A 118 -9.79 11.64 17.05
CA GLN A 118 -11.04 11.90 17.80
C GLN A 118 -11.44 10.70 18.69
N LEU A 119 -11.32 9.48 18.15
CA LEU A 119 -11.58 8.26 18.91
C LEU A 119 -10.58 8.10 20.06
N HIS A 120 -9.29 8.33 19.81
CA HIS A 120 -8.25 8.24 20.84
C HIS A 120 -8.50 9.26 21.96
N SER A 121 -8.78 10.51 21.65
CA SER A 121 -9.13 11.52 22.65
C SER A 121 -10.38 11.13 23.45
N SER A 122 -11.39 10.56 22.79
CA SER A 122 -12.59 10.07 23.45
C SER A 122 -12.30 8.89 24.39
N SER A 123 -11.41 7.97 24.01
CA SER A 123 -11.02 6.84 24.85
C SER A 123 -10.26 7.27 26.11
N ILE A 124 -9.39 8.27 26.01
CA ILE A 124 -8.68 8.88 27.13
C ILE A 124 -9.68 9.54 28.09
N ALA A 125 -10.65 10.33 27.56
CA ALA A 125 -11.68 10.95 28.37
C ALA A 125 -12.53 9.93 29.17
N MET A 126 -12.63 8.69 28.68
CA MET A 126 -13.34 7.58 29.32
C MET A 126 -12.43 6.70 30.19
N LYS A 127 -11.17 7.08 30.41
CA LYS A 127 -10.17 6.34 31.19
C LYS A 127 -9.92 4.91 30.69
N LEU A 128 -9.92 4.75 29.36
CA LEU A 128 -9.58 3.49 28.69
C LEU A 128 -8.14 3.48 28.14
N ASP A 129 -7.36 4.49 28.50
CA ASP A 129 -5.96 4.73 28.11
C ASP A 129 -4.95 3.72 28.67
N SER A 130 -5.39 2.86 29.60
CA SER A 130 -4.57 1.76 30.15
C SER A 130 -4.93 0.37 29.58
N ASP A 131 -5.93 0.27 28.71
CA ASP A 131 -6.31 -1.02 28.09
C ASP A 131 -5.33 -1.37 26.95
N VAL A 132 -4.48 -2.36 27.17
CA VAL A 132 -3.41 -2.78 26.23
C VAL A 132 -3.97 -3.17 24.86
N ASN A 133 -5.12 -3.85 24.80
CA ASN A 133 -5.71 -4.24 23.51
C ASN A 133 -6.18 -3.01 22.72
N LEU A 134 -6.74 -2.03 23.42
CA LEU A 134 -7.17 -0.78 22.79
C LEU A 134 -5.98 0.07 22.36
N LEU A 135 -4.93 0.15 23.21
CA LEU A 135 -3.68 0.83 22.86
C LEU A 135 -3.01 0.20 21.62
N THR A 136 -2.96 -1.13 21.56
CA THR A 136 -2.44 -1.86 20.40
C THR A 136 -3.26 -1.56 19.13
N ALA A 137 -4.59 -1.51 19.25
CA ALA A 137 -5.46 -1.18 18.11
C ALA A 137 -5.26 0.27 17.64
N PHE A 138 -5.10 1.24 18.55
CA PHE A 138 -4.74 2.62 18.19
C PHE A 138 -3.36 2.70 17.55
N LEU A 139 -2.38 1.97 18.08
CA LEU A 139 -1.03 1.92 17.54
C LEU A 139 -1.04 1.42 16.10
N ASN A 140 -1.72 0.30 15.84
CA ASN A 140 -1.89 -0.24 14.48
C ASN A 140 -2.64 0.72 13.56
N MET A 141 -3.63 1.45 14.07
CA MET A 141 -4.36 2.46 13.29
C MET A 141 -3.44 3.63 12.91
N TYR A 142 -2.69 4.19 13.87
CA TYR A 142 -1.75 5.27 13.60
C TYR A 142 -0.61 4.86 12.65
N ASP A 143 -0.14 3.62 12.79
CA ASP A 143 0.84 3.03 11.89
C ASP A 143 0.34 3.02 10.44
N ARG A 144 -0.84 2.45 10.20
CA ARG A 144 -1.44 2.41 8.86
C ARG A 144 -1.77 3.80 8.28
N CYS A 145 -1.99 4.79 9.14
CA CYS A 145 -2.13 6.19 8.75
C CYS A 145 -0.78 6.90 8.53
N GLY A 146 0.36 6.21 8.72
CA GLY A 146 1.69 6.78 8.59
C GLY A 146 2.08 7.79 9.68
N SER A 147 1.38 7.80 10.82
CA SER A 147 1.59 8.77 11.88
C SER A 147 2.45 8.23 13.02
N LEU A 148 3.74 8.10 12.76
CA LEU A 148 4.72 7.55 13.69
C LEU A 148 4.87 8.34 15.01
N GLU A 149 4.61 9.64 15.00
CA GLU A 149 4.63 10.46 16.23
C GLU A 149 3.60 9.96 17.24
N HIS A 150 2.38 9.63 16.78
CA HIS A 150 1.34 9.11 17.66
C HIS A 150 1.64 7.67 18.11
N VAL A 151 2.26 6.85 17.22
CA VAL A 151 2.74 5.51 17.58
C VAL A 151 3.75 5.60 18.74
N LYS A 152 4.76 6.46 18.63
CA LYS A 152 5.75 6.71 19.69
C LYS A 152 5.09 7.20 20.98
N HIS A 153 4.16 8.14 20.86
CA HIS A 153 3.48 8.72 22.01
C HIS A 153 2.71 7.66 22.82
N ILE A 154 1.91 6.83 22.15
CA ILE A 154 1.17 5.74 22.80
C ILE A 154 2.12 4.78 23.53
N PHE A 155 3.19 4.38 22.87
CA PHE A 155 4.16 3.45 23.45
C PHE A 155 4.85 4.03 24.71
N VAL A 156 5.28 5.29 24.65
CA VAL A 156 5.97 5.97 25.77
C VAL A 156 5.03 6.22 26.96
N THR A 157 3.75 6.46 26.69
CA THR A 157 2.75 6.70 27.74
C THR A 157 2.22 5.40 28.37
N SER A 158 2.48 4.24 27.75
CA SER A 158 2.11 2.94 28.32
C SER A 158 3.03 2.57 29.49
N PRO A 159 2.50 2.33 30.69
CA PRO A 159 3.32 2.12 31.90
C PRO A 159 4.11 0.80 31.89
N ASN A 160 3.61 -0.25 31.22
CA ASN A 160 4.26 -1.55 31.12
C ASN A 160 3.93 -2.16 29.75
N PRO A 161 4.68 -1.82 28.68
CA PRO A 161 4.42 -2.37 27.36
C PRO A 161 4.69 -3.87 27.35
N ASP A 162 3.71 -4.65 26.94
CA ASP A 162 3.84 -6.09 26.74
C ASP A 162 4.44 -6.42 25.36
N VAL A 163 4.68 -7.72 25.10
CA VAL A 163 5.23 -8.22 23.82
C VAL A 163 4.38 -7.76 22.64
N VAL A 164 3.06 -7.65 22.80
CA VAL A 164 2.14 -7.28 21.71
C VAL A 164 2.33 -5.81 21.33
N LEU A 165 2.47 -4.94 22.33
CA LEU A 165 2.70 -3.51 22.10
C LEU A 165 4.09 -3.25 21.51
N TRP A 166 5.13 -4.00 21.95
CA TRP A 166 6.45 -3.97 21.34
C TRP A 166 6.42 -4.41 19.88
N ASN A 167 5.73 -5.52 19.57
CA ASN A 167 5.60 -6.00 18.21
C ASN A 167 4.92 -4.98 17.30
N ALA A 168 3.84 -4.35 17.77
CA ALA A 168 3.13 -3.33 17.02
C ALA A 168 4.02 -2.10 16.74
N LEU A 169 4.85 -1.68 17.72
CA LEU A 169 5.81 -0.60 17.52
C LEU A 169 6.90 -0.97 16.50
N ILE A 170 7.50 -2.16 16.64
CA ILE A 170 8.59 -2.63 15.77
C ILE A 170 8.07 -2.82 14.34
N SER A 171 6.88 -3.43 14.17
CA SER A 171 6.22 -3.57 12.87
C SER A 171 5.96 -2.21 12.23
N GLY A 172 5.36 -1.29 13.01
CA GLY A 172 5.08 0.05 12.53
C GLY A 172 6.33 0.79 12.03
N TYR A 173 7.44 0.71 12.74
CA TYR A 173 8.69 1.26 12.23
C TYR A 173 9.20 0.54 10.98
N ALA A 174 9.16 -0.79 10.97
CA ALA A 174 9.62 -1.58 9.84
C ALA A 174 8.79 -1.29 8.58
N ASP A 175 7.46 -1.24 8.70
CA ASP A 175 6.55 -1.05 7.57
C ASP A 175 6.62 0.36 6.96
N ASN A 176 6.92 1.37 7.76
CA ASN A 176 7.09 2.75 7.31
C ASN A 176 8.52 3.09 6.86
N GLY A 177 9.42 2.11 6.72
CA GLY A 177 10.78 2.32 6.22
C GLY A 177 11.80 2.80 7.26
N TYR A 178 11.44 2.83 8.54
CA TYR A 178 12.31 3.20 9.65
C TYR A 178 12.97 1.96 10.27
N GLY A 179 13.65 1.18 9.44
CA GLY A 179 14.26 -0.10 9.84
C GLY A 179 15.28 0.03 10.97
N LYS A 180 16.04 1.13 11.01
CA LYS A 180 17.02 1.39 12.09
C LYS A 180 16.32 1.54 13.43
N GLU A 181 15.24 2.30 13.49
CA GLU A 181 14.44 2.53 14.68
C GLU A 181 13.76 1.23 15.14
N ALA A 182 13.27 0.42 14.19
CA ALA A 182 12.71 -0.90 14.48
C ALA A 182 13.71 -1.81 15.19
N LEU A 183 14.96 -1.87 14.70
CA LEU A 183 16.03 -2.67 15.30
C LEU A 183 16.51 -2.12 16.64
N LEU A 184 16.52 -0.80 16.83
CA LEU A 184 16.80 -0.19 18.15
C LEU A 184 15.71 -0.55 19.18
N CYS A 185 14.45 -0.56 18.75
CA CYS A 185 13.33 -1.00 19.61
C CYS A 185 13.47 -2.48 20.00
N LEU A 186 13.86 -3.33 19.06
CA LEU A 186 14.13 -4.75 19.32
C LEU A 186 15.23 -4.96 20.35
N GLU A 187 16.37 -4.25 20.19
CA GLU A 187 17.46 -4.29 21.18
C GLU A 187 17.04 -3.79 22.56
N LYS A 188 16.16 -2.77 22.61
CA LYS A 188 15.64 -2.26 23.87
C LYS A 188 14.75 -3.27 24.54
N MET A 189 13.84 -3.92 23.79
CA MET A 189 12.97 -5.00 24.27
C MET A 189 13.80 -6.13 24.92
N GLU A 190 14.89 -6.55 24.27
CA GLU A 190 15.81 -7.57 24.80
C GLU A 190 16.51 -7.12 26.08
N LYS A 191 16.98 -5.86 26.14
CA LYS A 191 17.62 -5.29 27.34
C LYS A 191 16.66 -5.20 28.53
N GLU A 192 15.38 -5.05 28.28
CA GLU A 192 14.31 -5.11 29.31
C GLU A 192 13.98 -6.55 29.71
N GLY A 193 14.65 -7.56 29.15
CA GLY A 193 14.48 -8.97 29.49
C GLY A 193 13.22 -9.61 28.88
N ILE A 194 12.61 -8.96 27.88
CA ILE A 194 11.42 -9.48 27.20
C ILE A 194 11.87 -10.40 26.07
N SER A 195 11.43 -11.66 26.10
CA SER A 195 11.79 -12.66 25.08
C SER A 195 11.17 -12.32 23.72
N LEU A 196 11.95 -12.57 22.64
CA LEU A 196 11.47 -12.41 21.28
C LEU A 196 10.43 -13.47 20.94
N SER A 197 9.28 -13.04 20.46
CA SER A 197 8.25 -13.93 19.88
C SER A 197 8.51 -14.15 18.38
N ALA A 198 7.84 -15.13 17.79
CA ALA A 198 7.87 -15.37 16.35
C ALA A 198 7.53 -14.08 15.55
N VAL A 199 6.54 -13.31 16.02
CA VAL A 199 6.15 -12.03 15.38
C VAL A 199 7.25 -10.99 15.51
N THR A 200 7.92 -10.89 16.67
CA THR A 200 9.04 -9.97 16.89
C THR A 200 10.20 -10.29 15.92
N ILE A 201 10.51 -11.59 15.75
CA ILE A 201 11.54 -12.06 14.83
C ILE A 201 11.19 -11.69 13.40
N LEU A 202 9.94 -11.93 12.96
CA LEU A 202 9.45 -11.54 11.63
C LEU A 202 9.65 -10.04 11.36
N CYS A 203 9.22 -9.18 12.28
CA CYS A 203 9.40 -7.73 12.15
C CYS A 203 10.87 -7.33 12.10
N GLY A 204 11.71 -7.97 12.93
CA GLY A 204 13.15 -7.75 12.95
C GLY A 204 13.84 -8.16 11.64
N LEU A 205 13.51 -9.33 11.09
CA LEU A 205 14.02 -9.80 9.79
C LEU A 205 13.61 -8.86 8.64
N THR A 206 12.35 -8.44 8.62
CA THR A 206 11.86 -7.44 7.65
C THR A 206 12.65 -6.13 7.75
N ALA A 207 12.91 -5.64 8.97
CA ALA A 207 13.69 -4.44 9.18
C ALA A 207 15.15 -4.61 8.71
N CYS A 208 15.79 -5.76 9.00
CA CYS A 208 17.15 -6.08 8.55
C CYS A 208 17.25 -6.07 7.01
N GLY A 209 16.32 -6.72 6.31
CA GLY A 209 16.28 -6.73 4.85
C GLY A 209 16.13 -5.34 4.24
N ARG A 210 15.31 -4.47 4.85
CA ARG A 210 15.09 -3.09 4.35
C ARG A 210 16.31 -2.17 4.48
N ILE A 211 17.14 -2.36 5.50
CA ILE A 211 18.33 -1.53 5.73
C ILE A 211 19.64 -2.23 5.40
N ASN A 212 19.57 -3.44 4.87
CA ASN A 212 20.71 -4.30 4.55
C ASN A 212 21.62 -4.57 5.75
N ASP A 213 21.02 -4.80 6.95
CA ASP A 213 21.78 -5.15 8.18
C ASP A 213 21.91 -6.67 8.32
N GLU A 214 22.88 -7.21 7.63
CA GLU A 214 23.20 -8.64 7.64
C GLU A 214 23.53 -9.18 9.04
N VAL A 215 24.36 -8.44 9.81
CA VAL A 215 24.86 -8.89 11.11
C VAL A 215 23.70 -9.16 12.07
N LYS A 216 22.74 -8.25 12.13
CA LYS A 216 21.55 -8.44 12.95
C LYS A 216 20.65 -9.53 12.37
N GLY A 217 20.56 -9.62 11.03
CA GLY A 217 19.82 -10.68 10.35
C GLY A 217 20.34 -12.07 10.70
N GLN A 218 21.66 -12.30 10.68
CA GLN A 218 22.29 -13.56 11.08
C GLN A 218 22.06 -13.87 12.57
N ARG A 219 22.06 -12.86 13.42
CA ARG A 219 21.74 -13.03 14.85
C ARG A 219 20.30 -13.50 15.03
N LEU A 220 19.36 -12.89 14.32
CA LEU A 220 17.95 -13.30 14.36
C LEU A 220 17.76 -14.72 13.78
N HIS A 221 18.49 -15.07 12.73
CA HIS A 221 18.50 -16.45 12.22
C HIS A 221 18.98 -17.46 13.28
N SER A 222 20.02 -17.10 14.04
CA SER A 222 20.49 -17.93 15.16
C SER A 222 19.41 -18.08 16.24
N GLU A 223 18.66 -17.02 16.52
CA GLU A 223 17.53 -17.06 17.45
C GLU A 223 16.38 -17.96 16.95
N VAL A 224 16.09 -17.93 15.63
CA VAL A 224 15.13 -18.85 15.00
C VAL A 224 15.51 -20.30 15.24
N ILE A 225 16.80 -20.65 15.09
CA ILE A 225 17.33 -21.99 15.35
C ILE A 225 17.18 -22.36 16.83
N MET A 226 17.57 -21.47 17.73
CA MET A 226 17.49 -21.71 19.18
C MET A 226 16.06 -21.93 19.65
N GLN A 227 15.07 -21.24 19.06
CA GLN A 227 13.66 -21.40 19.39
C GLN A 227 12.98 -22.57 18.63
N GLY A 228 13.68 -23.26 17.74
CA GLY A 228 13.12 -24.35 16.94
C GLY A 228 12.07 -23.92 15.92
N LEU A 229 12.13 -22.67 15.46
CA LEU A 229 11.19 -22.06 14.51
C LEU A 229 11.59 -22.29 13.04
N GLU A 230 12.57 -23.12 12.75
CA GLU A 230 13.09 -23.42 11.40
C GLU A 230 12.06 -24.09 10.47
N LYS A 231 10.91 -24.52 11.00
CA LYS A 231 9.82 -25.12 10.23
C LYS A 231 8.62 -24.18 10.08
N ASP A 232 8.68 -23.00 10.67
CA ASP A 232 7.66 -21.97 10.53
C ASP A 232 7.81 -21.31 9.18
N LEU A 233 6.86 -21.55 8.26
CA LEU A 233 6.95 -21.11 6.87
C LEU A 233 7.04 -19.57 6.73
N PRO A 234 6.24 -18.76 7.42
CA PRO A 234 6.42 -17.31 7.45
C PRO A 234 7.82 -16.85 7.85
N ILE A 235 8.41 -17.45 8.88
CA ILE A 235 9.77 -17.12 9.33
C ILE A 235 10.81 -17.52 8.29
N CYS A 236 10.69 -18.72 7.71
CA CYS A 236 11.58 -19.17 6.64
C CYS A 236 11.51 -18.23 5.43
N ASN A 237 10.31 -17.84 5.00
CA ASN A 237 10.12 -16.90 3.90
C ASN A 237 10.75 -15.54 4.21
N SER A 238 10.62 -15.04 5.46
CA SER A 238 11.25 -13.79 5.88
C SER A 238 12.79 -13.88 5.97
N LEU A 239 13.34 -15.05 6.30
CA LEU A 239 14.80 -15.28 6.24
C LEU A 239 15.30 -15.26 4.80
N VAL A 240 14.59 -15.94 3.87
CA VAL A 240 14.89 -15.92 2.44
C VAL A 240 14.89 -14.49 1.91
N ASP A 241 13.84 -13.70 2.22
CA ASP A 241 13.71 -12.28 1.82
C ASP A 241 14.85 -11.42 2.38
N MET A 242 15.12 -11.58 3.67
CA MET A 242 16.17 -10.81 4.36
C MET A 242 17.55 -11.06 3.73
N TYR A 243 17.93 -12.32 3.52
CA TYR A 243 19.21 -12.66 2.91
C TYR A 243 19.27 -12.20 1.45
N ALA A 244 18.21 -12.36 0.68
CA ALA A 244 18.15 -11.90 -0.71
C ALA A 244 18.32 -10.38 -0.80
N LYS A 245 17.64 -9.59 0.04
CA LYS A 245 17.77 -8.12 0.09
C LYS A 245 19.15 -7.66 0.53
N CYS A 246 19.79 -8.39 1.43
CA CYS A 246 21.18 -8.11 1.83
C CYS A 246 22.22 -8.53 0.76
N GLY A 247 21.80 -9.09 -0.38
CA GLY A 247 22.69 -9.53 -1.46
C GLY A 247 23.30 -10.92 -1.24
N TRP A 248 22.87 -11.67 -0.22
CA TRP A 248 23.37 -13.01 0.11
C TRP A 248 22.49 -14.09 -0.50
N LEU A 249 22.46 -14.12 -1.84
CA LEU A 249 21.57 -15.03 -2.59
C LEU A 249 21.89 -16.52 -2.35
N ASP A 250 23.17 -16.87 -2.24
CA ASP A 250 23.56 -18.27 -1.94
C ASP A 250 22.99 -18.72 -0.59
N THR A 251 23.05 -17.88 0.43
CA THR A 251 22.48 -18.19 1.74
C THR A 251 20.94 -18.21 1.69
N SER A 252 20.34 -17.30 0.94
CA SER A 252 18.90 -17.27 0.69
C SER A 252 18.43 -18.57 0.05
N GLN A 253 19.14 -19.06 -0.97
CA GLN A 253 18.88 -20.34 -1.63
C GLN A 253 19.00 -21.52 -0.66
N VAL A 254 20.06 -21.57 0.15
CA VAL A 254 20.24 -22.63 1.16
C VAL A 254 19.10 -22.69 2.18
N VAL A 255 18.61 -21.51 2.61
CA VAL A 255 17.44 -21.45 3.52
C VAL A 255 16.18 -21.92 2.80
N PHE A 256 15.96 -21.50 1.56
CA PHE A 256 14.85 -21.91 0.73
C PHE A 256 14.84 -23.44 0.48
N ASP A 257 16.00 -24.02 0.19
CA ASP A 257 16.12 -25.46 -0.07
C ASP A 257 15.76 -26.33 1.15
N LYS A 258 15.90 -25.78 2.37
CA LYS A 258 15.49 -26.46 3.60
C LYS A 258 13.98 -26.42 3.86
N ILE A 259 13.22 -25.61 3.15
CA ILE A 259 11.76 -25.54 3.29
C ILE A 259 11.15 -26.80 2.70
N SER A 260 10.53 -27.64 3.54
CA SER A 260 9.97 -28.92 3.12
C SER A 260 8.65 -28.79 2.33
N ASN A 261 7.81 -27.81 2.70
CA ASN A 261 6.52 -27.55 2.06
C ASN A 261 6.51 -26.11 1.54
N ARG A 262 7.06 -25.91 0.35
CA ARG A 262 7.10 -24.60 -0.29
C ARG A 262 5.73 -24.24 -0.83
N ASP A 263 5.30 -23.01 -0.58
CA ASP A 263 4.09 -22.44 -1.17
C ASP A 263 4.45 -21.38 -2.24
N VAL A 264 3.44 -20.79 -2.86
CA VAL A 264 3.64 -19.72 -3.86
C VAL A 264 4.40 -18.53 -3.28
N VAL A 265 4.24 -18.22 -1.99
CA VAL A 265 4.93 -17.11 -1.33
C VAL A 265 6.42 -17.39 -1.21
N SER A 266 6.81 -18.64 -0.85
CA SER A 266 8.21 -19.05 -0.78
C SER A 266 8.94 -18.85 -2.11
N TRP A 267 8.32 -19.28 -3.21
CA TRP A 267 8.86 -19.09 -4.56
C TRP A 267 8.91 -17.61 -4.96
N ASN A 268 7.85 -16.85 -4.70
CA ASN A 268 7.80 -15.42 -5.03
C ASN A 268 8.91 -14.62 -4.34
N VAL A 269 9.18 -14.93 -3.08
CA VAL A 269 10.24 -14.26 -2.31
C VAL A 269 11.61 -14.53 -2.93
N LEU A 270 11.90 -15.79 -3.28
CA LEU A 270 13.18 -16.15 -3.89
C LEU A 270 13.33 -15.52 -5.29
N ILE A 271 12.31 -15.69 -6.15
CA ILE A 271 12.31 -15.10 -7.51
C ILE A 271 12.48 -13.59 -7.44
N SER A 272 11.74 -12.91 -6.56
CA SER A 272 11.86 -11.46 -6.36
C SER A 272 13.27 -11.07 -5.93
N GLY A 273 13.85 -11.81 -5.00
CA GLY A 273 15.20 -11.58 -4.53
C GLY A 273 16.25 -11.64 -5.64
N TYR A 274 16.20 -12.63 -6.50
CA TYR A 274 17.11 -12.73 -7.65
C TYR A 274 16.88 -11.58 -8.65
N VAL A 275 15.63 -11.24 -8.93
CA VAL A 275 15.30 -10.15 -9.86
C VAL A 275 15.72 -8.78 -9.31
N GLU A 276 15.56 -8.54 -8.01
CA GLU A 276 16.00 -7.29 -7.36
C GLU A 276 17.52 -7.12 -7.33
N GLN A 277 18.27 -8.23 -7.35
CA GLN A 277 19.73 -8.23 -7.47
C GLN A 277 20.21 -8.27 -8.94
N GLU A 278 19.32 -7.96 -9.89
CA GLU A 278 19.59 -7.91 -11.34
C GLU A 278 19.98 -9.28 -11.96
N LEU A 279 19.78 -10.39 -11.25
CA LEU A 279 19.99 -11.75 -11.71
C LEU A 279 18.69 -12.31 -12.34
N ALA A 280 18.22 -11.63 -13.37
CA ALA A 280 16.93 -11.87 -13.98
C ALA A 280 16.82 -13.24 -14.70
N LYS A 281 17.94 -13.78 -15.21
CA LYS A 281 17.96 -15.13 -15.85
C LYS A 281 17.67 -16.21 -14.86
N GLU A 282 18.32 -16.14 -13.71
CA GLU A 282 18.14 -17.05 -12.59
C GLU A 282 16.70 -16.94 -12.04
N GLY A 283 16.15 -15.73 -11.95
CA GLY A 283 14.75 -15.50 -11.57
C GLY A 283 13.76 -16.20 -12.51
N ILE A 284 13.99 -16.18 -13.82
CA ILE A 284 13.15 -16.91 -14.80
C ILE A 284 13.37 -18.44 -14.68
N SER A 285 14.59 -18.90 -14.41
CA SER A 285 14.86 -20.33 -14.18
C SER A 285 14.07 -20.85 -12.96
N LEU A 286 14.07 -20.10 -11.86
CA LEU A 286 13.31 -20.42 -10.66
C LEU A 286 11.80 -20.48 -10.91
N PHE A 287 11.28 -19.61 -11.78
CA PHE A 287 9.87 -19.68 -12.19
C PHE A 287 9.55 -20.99 -12.93
N GLU A 288 10.45 -21.47 -13.79
CA GLU A 288 10.26 -22.77 -14.46
C GLU A 288 10.34 -23.95 -13.47
N GLU A 289 11.25 -23.87 -12.49
CA GLU A 289 11.35 -24.87 -11.41
C GLU A 289 10.08 -24.91 -10.55
N MET A 290 9.53 -23.72 -10.18
CA MET A 290 8.25 -23.61 -9.48
C MET A 290 7.11 -24.34 -10.21
N LYS A 291 7.05 -24.21 -11.54
CA LYS A 291 6.06 -24.91 -12.36
C LYS A 291 6.28 -26.43 -12.38
N GLN A 292 7.55 -26.86 -12.42
CA GLN A 292 7.90 -28.30 -12.37
C GLN A 292 7.52 -28.93 -11.03
N GLU A 293 7.59 -28.18 -9.92
CA GLU A 293 7.09 -28.62 -8.62
C GLU A 293 5.55 -28.60 -8.52
N GLY A 294 4.84 -28.14 -9.57
CA GLY A 294 3.38 -28.11 -9.63
C GLY A 294 2.74 -26.96 -8.84
N ILE A 295 3.51 -25.96 -8.45
CA ILE A 295 3.00 -24.77 -7.77
C ILE A 295 2.46 -23.79 -8.80
N SER A 296 1.19 -23.41 -8.66
CA SER A 296 0.54 -22.47 -9.57
C SER A 296 1.02 -21.04 -9.32
N PRO A 297 1.51 -20.32 -10.37
CA PRO A 297 1.87 -18.92 -10.26
C PRO A 297 0.67 -18.04 -9.86
N ASP A 298 0.93 -16.98 -9.13
CA ASP A 298 -0.03 -15.93 -8.79
C ASP A 298 0.36 -14.57 -9.39
N ASN A 299 -0.39 -13.53 -9.04
CA ASN A 299 -0.15 -12.17 -9.52
C ASN A 299 1.27 -11.69 -9.20
N VAL A 300 1.80 -12.01 -8.01
CA VAL A 300 3.14 -11.59 -7.59
C VAL A 300 4.21 -12.29 -8.42
N THR A 301 4.02 -13.58 -8.68
CA THR A 301 4.90 -14.35 -9.57
C THR A 301 5.03 -13.70 -10.94
N PHE A 302 3.88 -13.36 -11.57
CA PHE A 302 3.90 -12.71 -12.90
C PHE A 302 4.55 -11.33 -12.86
N LEU A 303 4.33 -10.54 -11.81
CA LEU A 303 4.99 -9.24 -11.66
C LEU A 303 6.52 -9.38 -11.60
N CYS A 304 7.03 -10.35 -10.85
CA CYS A 304 8.47 -10.62 -10.77
C CYS A 304 9.02 -11.09 -12.13
N CYS A 305 8.32 -12.01 -12.80
CA CYS A 305 8.74 -12.51 -14.11
C CYS A 305 8.71 -11.43 -15.20
N LEU A 306 7.69 -10.58 -15.24
CA LEU A 306 7.63 -9.45 -16.19
C LEU A 306 8.76 -8.45 -15.96
N LYS A 307 9.10 -8.14 -14.69
CA LYS A 307 10.27 -7.32 -14.36
C LYS A 307 11.56 -7.98 -14.82
N ALA A 308 11.70 -9.30 -14.62
CA ALA A 308 12.86 -10.03 -15.12
C ALA A 308 12.98 -9.98 -16.66
N CYS A 309 11.87 -10.15 -17.39
CA CYS A 309 11.82 -10.03 -18.85
C CYS A 309 12.23 -8.61 -19.29
N ALA A 310 11.76 -7.58 -18.59
CA ALA A 310 12.11 -6.19 -18.85
C ALA A 310 13.61 -5.92 -18.65
N LEU A 311 14.23 -6.45 -17.59
CA LEU A 311 15.66 -6.33 -17.32
C LEU A 311 16.52 -7.04 -18.39
N LEU A 312 16.05 -8.18 -18.88
CA LEU A 312 16.76 -8.96 -19.91
C LEU A 312 16.53 -8.45 -21.33
N GLY A 313 15.52 -7.62 -21.55
CA GLY A 313 15.04 -7.30 -22.89
C GLY A 313 14.50 -8.54 -23.64
N SER A 314 14.03 -9.57 -22.91
CA SER A 314 13.60 -10.84 -23.49
C SER A 314 12.15 -10.78 -23.96
N THR A 315 11.96 -10.57 -25.25
CA THR A 315 10.64 -10.50 -25.89
C THR A 315 9.90 -11.82 -25.87
N GLU A 316 10.59 -12.95 -26.07
CA GLU A 316 9.99 -14.28 -26.12
C GLU A 316 9.37 -14.65 -24.75
N ASN A 317 10.15 -14.53 -23.66
CA ASN A 317 9.66 -14.81 -22.32
C ASN A 317 8.53 -13.86 -21.93
N GLY A 318 8.65 -12.57 -22.31
CA GLY A 318 7.60 -11.57 -22.07
C GLY A 318 6.28 -11.92 -22.76
N GLN A 319 6.30 -12.37 -24.00
CA GLN A 319 5.12 -12.81 -24.74
C GLN A 319 4.51 -14.09 -24.15
N GLU A 320 5.34 -15.03 -23.70
CA GLU A 320 4.87 -16.22 -22.99
C GLU A 320 4.15 -15.85 -21.68
N MET A 321 4.73 -14.94 -20.87
CA MET A 321 4.10 -14.44 -19.66
C MET A 321 2.77 -13.75 -19.95
N HIS A 322 2.72 -12.90 -21.00
CA HIS A 322 1.49 -12.23 -21.42
C HIS A 322 0.39 -13.24 -21.80
N SER A 323 0.73 -14.26 -22.57
CA SER A 323 -0.22 -15.32 -22.96
C SER A 323 -0.79 -16.06 -21.73
N LYS A 324 0.06 -16.33 -20.74
CA LYS A 324 -0.37 -16.95 -19.48
C LYS A 324 -1.26 -16.03 -18.63
N ILE A 325 -0.94 -14.74 -18.56
CA ILE A 325 -1.76 -13.72 -17.87
C ILE A 325 -3.16 -13.69 -18.47
N ILE A 326 -3.30 -13.69 -19.81
CA ILE A 326 -4.59 -13.74 -20.51
C ILE A 326 -5.33 -15.05 -20.17
N SER A 327 -4.66 -16.20 -20.23
CA SER A 327 -5.28 -17.49 -19.96
C SER A 327 -5.81 -17.64 -18.52
N MET A 328 -5.29 -16.84 -17.59
CA MET A 328 -5.72 -16.79 -16.19
C MET A 328 -6.72 -15.66 -15.88
N GLY A 329 -7.07 -14.85 -16.86
CA GLY A 329 -8.02 -13.73 -16.69
C GLY A 329 -7.47 -12.59 -15.84
N LEU A 330 -6.15 -12.39 -15.83
CA LEU A 330 -5.46 -11.37 -15.02
C LEU A 330 -5.20 -10.07 -15.78
N GLU A 331 -5.57 -10.02 -17.06
CA GLU A 331 -5.35 -8.88 -17.97
C GLU A 331 -6.11 -7.60 -17.60
N THR A 332 -6.99 -7.65 -16.61
CA THR A 332 -7.72 -6.47 -16.11
C THR A 332 -7.15 -5.88 -14.81
N GLN A 333 -6.13 -6.51 -14.24
CA GLN A 333 -5.52 -6.04 -13.02
C GLN A 333 -4.51 -4.91 -13.29
N HIS A 334 -4.79 -3.70 -12.79
CA HIS A 334 -3.99 -2.50 -13.07
C HIS A 334 -2.48 -2.69 -12.88
N LEU A 335 -2.06 -3.34 -11.78
CA LEU A 335 -0.63 -3.52 -11.49
C LEU A 335 0.06 -4.43 -12.50
N ILE A 336 -0.61 -5.52 -12.93
CA ILE A 336 -0.09 -6.44 -13.97
C ILE A 336 -0.02 -5.71 -15.30
N CYS A 337 -1.07 -4.95 -15.66
CA CYS A 337 -1.13 -4.20 -16.90
C CYS A 337 -0.01 -3.15 -16.98
N ASN A 338 0.19 -2.38 -15.92
CA ASN A 338 1.25 -1.38 -15.85
C ASN A 338 2.64 -2.02 -16.05
N THR A 339 2.88 -3.18 -15.41
CA THR A 339 4.14 -3.89 -15.51
C THR A 339 4.31 -4.55 -16.88
N LEU A 340 3.22 -5.00 -17.50
CA LEU A 340 3.23 -5.59 -18.83
C LEU A 340 3.56 -4.54 -19.91
N VAL A 341 2.94 -3.37 -19.83
CA VAL A 341 3.24 -2.23 -20.72
C VAL A 341 4.71 -1.79 -20.53
N ASP A 342 5.18 -1.64 -19.28
CA ASP A 342 6.59 -1.32 -18.96
C ASP A 342 7.56 -2.37 -19.54
N MET A 343 7.23 -3.64 -19.42
CA MET A 343 8.03 -4.74 -19.98
C MET A 343 8.16 -4.64 -21.50
N TYR A 344 7.05 -4.42 -22.22
CA TYR A 344 7.10 -4.29 -23.68
C TYR A 344 7.87 -3.05 -24.11
N ILE A 345 7.74 -1.94 -23.41
CA ILE A 345 8.53 -0.72 -23.63
C ILE A 345 10.02 -1.03 -23.48
N LYS A 346 10.44 -1.63 -22.37
CA LYS A 346 11.86 -1.96 -22.10
C LYS A 346 12.44 -3.00 -23.08
N CYS A 347 11.57 -3.86 -23.62
CA CYS A 347 11.94 -4.76 -24.70
C CYS A 347 11.97 -4.08 -26.10
N GLY A 348 11.68 -2.79 -26.20
CA GLY A 348 11.67 -2.02 -27.46
C GLY A 348 10.43 -2.26 -28.35
N LEU A 349 9.40 -2.93 -27.82
CA LEU A 349 8.17 -3.27 -28.55
C LEU A 349 7.05 -2.23 -28.27
N LEU A 350 7.32 -0.96 -28.58
CA LEU A 350 6.42 0.16 -28.29
C LEU A 350 5.02 -0.02 -28.87
N GLN A 351 4.90 -0.51 -30.10
CA GLN A 351 3.60 -0.74 -30.75
C GLN A 351 2.76 -1.78 -30.01
N VAL A 352 3.40 -2.83 -29.46
CA VAL A 352 2.69 -3.84 -28.66
C VAL A 352 2.28 -3.26 -27.29
N ALA A 353 3.15 -2.43 -26.70
CA ALA A 353 2.84 -1.72 -25.46
C ALA A 353 1.60 -0.83 -25.61
N GLU A 354 1.50 -0.10 -26.72
CA GLU A 354 0.36 0.75 -27.07
C GLU A 354 -0.92 -0.07 -27.29
N GLN A 355 -0.84 -1.20 -28.01
CA GLN A 355 -1.97 -2.10 -28.18
C GLN A 355 -2.51 -2.65 -26.85
N VAL A 356 -1.61 -3.04 -25.95
CA VAL A 356 -2.00 -3.49 -24.60
C VAL A 356 -2.62 -2.35 -23.80
N PHE A 357 -2.05 -1.15 -23.89
CA PHE A 357 -2.58 0.05 -23.27
C PHE A 357 -4.01 0.38 -23.73
N ASP A 358 -4.27 0.33 -25.03
CA ASP A 358 -5.58 0.65 -25.62
C ASP A 358 -6.67 -0.37 -25.30
N GLN A 359 -6.29 -1.62 -25.04
CA GLN A 359 -7.24 -2.68 -24.68
C GLN A 359 -7.77 -2.57 -23.25
N LEU A 360 -7.14 -1.74 -22.40
CA LEU A 360 -7.55 -1.61 -21.02
C LEU A 360 -8.81 -0.77 -20.85
N PRO A 361 -9.74 -1.20 -20.00
CA PRO A 361 -11.02 -0.52 -19.79
C PRO A 361 -10.88 0.86 -19.12
N SER A 362 -9.80 1.10 -18.39
CA SER A 362 -9.48 2.39 -17.80
C SER A 362 -7.97 2.57 -17.69
N GLN A 363 -7.48 3.72 -18.14
CA GLN A 363 -6.08 4.10 -18.02
C GLN A 363 -5.93 5.07 -16.83
N ASP A 364 -5.20 4.62 -15.81
CA ASP A 364 -4.85 5.47 -14.68
C ASP A 364 -3.62 6.35 -14.96
N VAL A 365 -3.33 7.27 -14.05
CA VAL A 365 -2.16 8.18 -14.18
C VAL A 365 -0.83 7.44 -14.23
N VAL A 366 -0.73 6.28 -13.57
CA VAL A 366 0.51 5.48 -13.56
C VAL A 366 0.78 4.88 -14.92
N LEU A 367 -0.26 4.31 -15.53
CA LEU A 367 -0.18 3.70 -16.86
C LEU A 367 0.17 4.75 -17.94
N TRP A 368 -0.46 5.93 -17.91
CA TRP A 368 -0.10 7.05 -18.78
C TRP A 368 1.36 7.47 -18.59
N ASN A 369 1.84 7.56 -17.35
CA ASN A 369 3.23 7.91 -17.07
C ASN A 369 4.21 6.86 -17.62
N VAL A 370 3.88 5.58 -17.50
CA VAL A 370 4.69 4.48 -18.06
C VAL A 370 4.82 4.64 -19.57
N LEU A 371 3.71 4.86 -20.29
CA LEU A 371 3.71 5.01 -21.73
C LEU A 371 4.49 6.26 -22.18
N ILE A 372 4.20 7.43 -21.57
CA ILE A 372 4.89 8.69 -21.89
C ILE A 372 6.40 8.57 -21.64
N THR A 373 6.79 7.97 -20.49
CA THR A 373 8.20 7.76 -20.16
C THR A 373 8.88 6.85 -21.21
N GLY A 374 8.20 5.78 -21.57
CA GLY A 374 8.70 4.85 -22.57
C GLY A 374 8.97 5.51 -23.93
N TYR A 375 8.06 6.33 -24.41
CA TYR A 375 8.29 7.10 -25.63
C TYR A 375 9.48 8.05 -25.52
N VAL A 376 9.61 8.76 -24.39
CA VAL A 376 10.74 9.67 -24.13
C VAL A 376 12.07 8.92 -24.11
N GLU A 377 12.15 7.78 -23.43
CA GLU A 377 13.39 6.99 -23.33
C GLU A 377 13.85 6.40 -24.66
N HIS A 378 12.92 6.13 -25.58
CA HIS A 378 13.21 5.64 -26.92
C HIS A 378 13.33 6.76 -27.98
N GLY A 379 13.27 8.03 -27.58
CA GLY A 379 13.44 9.17 -28.47
C GLY A 379 12.21 9.57 -29.28
N TYR A 380 11.04 9.00 -28.99
CA TYR A 380 9.76 9.31 -29.63
C TYR A 380 9.06 10.47 -28.90
N GLY A 381 9.66 11.66 -29.00
CA GLY A 381 9.19 12.85 -28.27
C GLY A 381 7.81 13.34 -28.73
N GLU A 382 7.49 13.25 -30.01
CA GLU A 382 6.19 13.64 -30.57
C GLU A 382 5.07 12.75 -30.02
N GLU A 383 5.27 11.44 -30.00
CA GLU A 383 4.33 10.46 -29.47
C GLU A 383 4.13 10.64 -27.97
N ALA A 384 5.19 10.99 -27.23
CA ALA A 384 5.10 11.32 -25.81
C ALA A 384 4.21 12.54 -25.56
N LEU A 385 4.36 13.61 -26.35
CA LEU A 385 3.52 14.81 -26.23
C LEU A 385 2.09 14.57 -26.71
N GLN A 386 1.90 13.76 -27.74
CA GLN A 386 0.57 13.34 -28.18
C GLN A 386 -0.14 12.54 -27.09
N SER A 387 0.54 11.58 -26.46
CA SER A 387 0.02 10.78 -25.35
C SER A 387 -0.34 11.67 -24.15
N PHE A 388 0.43 12.69 -23.87
CA PHE A 388 0.09 13.70 -22.84
C PHE A 388 -1.20 14.46 -23.18
N GLY A 389 -1.39 14.84 -24.43
CA GLY A 389 -2.63 15.46 -24.91
C GLY A 389 -3.84 14.52 -24.76
N MET A 390 -3.69 13.24 -25.08
CA MET A 390 -4.72 12.22 -24.92
C MET A 390 -5.06 11.98 -23.44
N MET A 391 -4.06 11.95 -22.56
CA MET A 391 -4.25 11.87 -21.11
C MET A 391 -5.12 13.01 -20.58
N GLN A 392 -4.84 14.25 -21.03
CA GLN A 392 -5.63 15.42 -20.65
C GLN A 392 -7.06 15.35 -21.21
N ALA A 393 -7.23 14.90 -22.43
CA ALA A 393 -8.55 14.71 -23.06
C ALA A 393 -9.38 13.65 -22.34
N SER A 394 -8.72 12.62 -21.78
CA SER A 394 -9.33 11.59 -20.94
C SER A 394 -9.61 12.04 -19.50
N MET A 395 -9.46 13.34 -19.20
CA MET A 395 -9.68 13.94 -17.88
C MET A 395 -8.79 13.34 -16.76
N VAL A 396 -7.72 12.66 -17.11
CA VAL A 396 -6.73 12.15 -16.14
C VAL A 396 -5.78 13.28 -15.77
N SER A 397 -5.71 13.59 -14.47
CA SER A 397 -4.92 14.71 -13.96
C SER A 397 -3.42 14.42 -13.97
N PRO A 398 -2.57 15.17 -14.72
CA PRO A 398 -1.13 15.00 -14.73
C PRO A 398 -0.50 15.22 -13.34
N THR A 399 0.55 14.46 -13.04
CA THR A 399 1.37 14.55 -11.82
C THR A 399 2.73 15.19 -12.11
N SER A 400 3.53 15.42 -11.07
CA SER A 400 4.92 15.90 -11.21
C SER A 400 5.75 15.00 -12.13
N ILE A 401 5.55 13.68 -12.07
CA ILE A 401 6.22 12.71 -12.95
C ILE A 401 5.82 12.94 -14.41
N THR A 402 4.52 13.08 -14.69
CA THR A 402 4.02 13.37 -16.04
C THR A 402 4.69 14.62 -16.63
N PHE A 403 4.75 15.69 -15.84
CA PHE A 403 5.37 16.94 -16.29
C PHE A 403 6.87 16.81 -16.51
N VAL A 404 7.58 16.09 -15.66
CA VAL A 404 9.01 15.82 -15.84
C VAL A 404 9.28 15.07 -17.16
N CYS A 405 8.49 14.05 -17.45
CA CYS A 405 8.65 13.26 -18.68
C CYS A 405 8.33 14.10 -19.94
N THR A 406 7.23 14.87 -19.93
CA THR A 406 6.84 15.72 -21.05
C THR A 406 7.82 16.87 -21.27
N LEU A 407 8.37 17.48 -20.21
CA LEU A 407 9.43 18.49 -20.34
C LEU A 407 10.72 17.89 -20.91
N LYS A 408 11.08 16.64 -20.57
CA LYS A 408 12.19 15.92 -21.20
C LYS A 408 11.94 15.70 -22.69
N ALA A 409 10.72 15.35 -23.08
CA ALA A 409 10.33 15.26 -24.51
C ALA A 409 10.53 16.61 -25.22
N CYS A 410 10.05 17.71 -24.63
CA CYS A 410 10.29 19.05 -25.18
C CYS A 410 11.78 19.39 -25.31
N SER A 411 12.59 19.00 -24.31
CA SER A 411 14.04 19.22 -24.33
C SER A 411 14.74 18.45 -25.47
N SER A 412 14.34 17.19 -25.70
CA SER A 412 14.94 16.35 -26.76
C SER A 412 14.59 16.83 -28.16
N MET A 413 13.42 17.44 -28.33
CA MET A 413 12.92 17.97 -29.61
C MET A 413 13.18 19.47 -29.81
N GLU A 414 13.74 20.15 -28.80
CA GLU A 414 13.92 21.61 -28.75
C GLU A 414 12.59 22.37 -28.95
N ALA A 415 11.48 21.79 -28.47
CA ALA A 415 10.11 22.24 -28.65
C ALA A 415 9.72 23.31 -27.62
N LEU A 416 10.27 24.53 -27.72
CA LEU A 416 10.09 25.62 -26.75
C LEU A 416 8.61 25.99 -26.55
N MET A 417 7.81 26.03 -27.61
CA MET A 417 6.40 26.45 -27.51
C MET A 417 5.59 25.47 -26.66
N GLN A 418 5.71 24.16 -26.95
CA GLN A 418 5.06 23.13 -26.13
C GLN A 418 5.59 23.13 -24.69
N GLY A 419 6.89 23.35 -24.51
CA GLY A 419 7.50 23.49 -23.18
C GLY A 419 6.90 24.64 -22.38
N ARG A 420 6.61 25.80 -23.00
CA ARG A 420 5.93 26.94 -22.37
C ARG A 420 4.48 26.61 -21.99
N GLU A 421 3.73 25.91 -22.86
CA GLU A 421 2.37 25.47 -22.55
C GLU A 421 2.34 24.53 -21.34
N ILE A 422 3.26 23.56 -21.29
CA ILE A 422 3.42 22.65 -20.15
C ILE A 422 3.81 23.42 -18.88
N HIS A 423 4.72 24.41 -19.00
CA HIS A 423 5.08 25.28 -17.87
C HIS A 423 3.86 26.01 -17.30
N MET A 424 3.00 26.58 -18.16
CA MET A 424 1.75 27.21 -17.71
C MET A 424 0.84 26.22 -16.98
N ALA A 425 0.75 24.97 -17.43
CA ALA A 425 -0.01 23.93 -16.73
C ALA A 425 0.58 23.59 -15.35
N ILE A 426 1.92 23.55 -15.24
CA ILE A 426 2.64 23.36 -13.98
C ILE A 426 2.36 24.47 -12.98
N VAL A 427 2.45 25.75 -13.43
CA VAL A 427 2.13 26.93 -12.60
C VAL A 427 0.69 26.89 -12.11
N LYS A 428 -0.27 26.57 -12.99
CA LYS A 428 -1.68 26.42 -12.62
C LYS A 428 -1.91 25.38 -11.52
N LYS A 429 -1.03 24.36 -11.42
CA LYS A 429 -1.06 23.34 -10.36
C LYS A 429 -0.20 23.69 -9.15
N GLY A 430 0.58 24.75 -9.18
CA GLY A 430 1.47 25.14 -8.10
C GLY A 430 2.69 24.24 -7.90
N LEU A 431 3.10 23.51 -8.97
CA LEU A 431 4.20 22.52 -8.91
C LEU A 431 5.55 23.10 -9.34
N GLU A 432 5.62 24.36 -9.72
CA GLU A 432 6.85 25.02 -10.23
C GLU A 432 7.97 25.10 -9.17
N LYS A 433 7.62 25.02 -7.89
CA LYS A 433 8.57 25.05 -6.77
C LYS A 433 9.06 23.68 -6.33
N GLU A 434 8.49 22.62 -6.86
CA GLU A 434 9.01 21.27 -6.63
C GLU A 434 10.39 21.14 -7.27
N LEU A 435 11.36 20.65 -6.51
CA LEU A 435 12.76 20.60 -6.91
C LEU A 435 12.97 19.87 -8.24
N LEU A 436 12.32 18.73 -8.42
CA LEU A 436 12.45 17.91 -9.63
C LEU A 436 11.82 18.61 -10.85
N VAL A 437 10.60 19.13 -10.72
CA VAL A 437 9.88 19.82 -11.79
C VAL A 437 10.62 21.11 -12.16
N GLY A 438 11.00 21.93 -11.18
CA GLY A 438 11.70 23.18 -11.40
C GLY A 438 13.08 22.99 -12.05
N SER A 439 13.85 21.98 -11.62
CA SER A 439 15.14 21.66 -12.27
C SER A 439 14.97 21.20 -13.71
N THR A 440 13.90 20.43 -14.01
CA THR A 440 13.59 19.98 -15.36
C THR A 440 13.10 21.15 -16.24
N LEU A 441 12.35 22.11 -15.68
CA LEU A 441 12.00 23.35 -16.38
C LEU A 441 13.25 24.15 -16.77
N VAL A 442 14.19 24.36 -15.83
CA VAL A 442 15.48 25.01 -16.13
C VAL A 442 16.20 24.30 -17.27
N HIS A 443 16.25 22.97 -17.21
CA HIS A 443 16.87 22.16 -18.27
C HIS A 443 16.17 22.34 -19.62
N MET A 444 14.85 22.31 -19.65
CA MET A 444 14.06 22.47 -20.89
C MET A 444 14.31 23.83 -21.52
N TYR A 445 14.21 24.93 -20.74
CA TYR A 445 14.47 26.26 -21.26
C TYR A 445 15.91 26.42 -21.75
N ALA A 446 16.89 25.93 -21.00
CA ALA A 446 18.30 26.01 -21.39
C ALA A 446 18.64 25.20 -22.65
N THR A 447 18.03 24.00 -22.81
CA THR A 447 18.23 23.19 -24.02
C THR A 447 17.50 23.76 -25.24
N CYS A 448 16.43 24.51 -25.06
CA CYS A 448 15.71 25.23 -26.13
C CYS A 448 16.29 26.64 -26.40
N ALA A 449 17.49 26.98 -25.89
CA ALA A 449 18.18 28.25 -26.03
C ALA A 449 17.44 29.49 -25.44
N ASP A 450 16.46 29.30 -24.58
CA ASP A 450 15.82 30.37 -23.81
C ASP A 450 16.54 30.56 -22.46
N PHE A 451 17.72 31.16 -22.49
CA PHE A 451 18.57 31.32 -21.31
C PHE A 451 18.01 32.31 -20.31
N GLU A 452 17.27 33.33 -20.76
CA GLU A 452 16.63 34.31 -19.87
C GLU A 452 15.55 33.61 -19.03
N GLY A 453 14.72 32.78 -19.65
CA GLY A 453 13.72 31.97 -18.95
C GLY A 453 14.34 30.96 -18.00
N ALA A 454 15.42 30.29 -18.40
CA ALA A 454 16.14 29.32 -17.57
C ALA A 454 16.76 29.99 -16.32
N GLN A 455 17.40 31.16 -16.47
CA GLN A 455 17.98 31.92 -15.35
C GLN A 455 16.90 32.43 -14.37
N ALA A 456 15.81 33.01 -14.91
CA ALA A 456 14.70 33.47 -14.10
C ALA A 456 14.11 32.35 -13.22
N LEU A 457 13.89 31.17 -13.78
CA LEU A 457 13.43 30.00 -13.06
C LEU A 457 14.42 29.54 -11.99
N LEU A 458 15.72 29.46 -12.32
CA LEU A 458 16.74 29.08 -11.36
C LEU A 458 16.77 30.02 -10.14
N VAL A 459 16.52 31.30 -10.34
CA VAL A 459 16.44 32.28 -9.25
C VAL A 459 15.19 32.07 -8.39
N MET A 460 14.09 31.63 -8.98
CA MET A 460 12.80 31.40 -8.30
C MET A 460 12.76 30.08 -7.49
N LEU A 461 13.66 29.13 -7.77
CA LEU A 461 13.68 27.87 -7.05
C LEU A 461 14.00 28.05 -5.56
N PRO A 462 13.27 27.39 -4.63
CA PRO A 462 13.49 27.46 -3.20
C PRO A 462 14.89 26.99 -2.76
N SER A 463 15.45 26.00 -3.47
CA SER A 463 16.81 25.52 -3.29
C SER A 463 17.48 25.32 -4.66
N ARG A 464 18.67 25.89 -4.81
CA ARG A 464 19.49 25.74 -6.02
C ARG A 464 20.44 24.59 -5.81
N THR A 465 20.12 23.45 -6.39
CA THR A 465 20.95 22.25 -6.29
C THR A 465 22.00 22.18 -7.39
N VAL A 466 22.97 21.31 -7.21
CA VAL A 466 23.97 20.99 -8.25
C VAL A 466 23.26 20.56 -9.56
N ILE A 467 22.13 19.85 -9.46
CA ILE A 467 21.33 19.41 -10.62
C ILE A 467 20.81 20.60 -11.41
N SER A 468 20.23 21.61 -10.76
CA SER A 468 19.68 22.78 -11.44
C SER A 468 20.77 23.67 -12.07
N TRP A 469 21.94 23.78 -11.42
CA TRP A 469 23.10 24.47 -12.01
C TRP A 469 23.69 23.69 -13.20
N ASN A 470 23.86 22.39 -13.08
CA ASN A 470 24.33 21.54 -14.18
C ASN A 470 23.39 21.60 -15.40
N ALA A 471 22.09 21.65 -15.17
CA ALA A 471 21.10 21.80 -16.24
C ALA A 471 21.30 23.09 -17.05
N LEU A 472 21.53 24.22 -16.38
CA LEU A 472 21.80 25.50 -17.03
C LEU A 472 23.16 25.51 -17.75
N ILE A 473 24.22 25.02 -17.10
CA ILE A 473 25.57 24.93 -17.67
C ILE A 473 25.57 24.05 -18.91
N ALA A 474 24.91 22.88 -18.86
CA ALA A 474 24.82 21.98 -20.00
C ALA A 474 24.10 22.61 -21.20
N GLY A 475 23.04 23.41 -20.92
CA GLY A 475 22.37 24.20 -21.97
C GLY A 475 23.31 25.21 -22.64
N TYR A 476 24.04 25.99 -21.86
CA TYR A 476 25.02 26.95 -22.39
C TYR A 476 26.11 26.23 -23.22
N ALA A 477 26.64 25.12 -22.71
CA ALA A 477 27.66 24.34 -23.40
C ALA A 477 27.14 23.76 -24.73
N LYS A 478 25.91 23.25 -24.75
CA LYS A 478 25.26 22.72 -25.96
C LYS A 478 25.16 23.76 -27.10
N HIS A 479 24.91 25.02 -26.74
CA HIS A 479 24.75 26.12 -27.67
C HIS A 479 26.02 26.95 -27.90
N GLY A 480 27.20 26.47 -27.43
CA GLY A 480 28.47 27.10 -27.66
C GLY A 480 28.79 28.35 -26.85
N HIS A 481 28.05 28.63 -25.81
CA HIS A 481 28.30 29.73 -24.86
C HIS A 481 29.20 29.21 -23.71
N GLY A 482 30.49 29.06 -24.00
CA GLY A 482 31.46 28.52 -23.03
C GLY A 482 32.20 29.56 -22.20
N ASP A 483 31.91 30.84 -22.35
CA ASP A 483 32.59 31.96 -21.69
C ASP A 483 32.02 32.31 -20.32
#